data_51c4f4fdeff79e3c4dc597d0738d519f
#
_entry.id   51c4f4fdeff79e3c4dc597d0738d519f
#
_cell.length_a   1.000
_cell.length_b   1.000
_cell.length_c   1.000
_cell.angle_alpha   90.00
_cell.angle_beta   90.00
_cell.angle_gamma   90.00
#
_symmetry.space_group_name_H-M   'P 1'
#
loop_
_entity.id
_entity.type
_entity.pdbx_description
1 polymer ?
#
loop_
_entity_poly.entity_id
_entity_poly.type
_entity_poly.pdbx_seq_one_letter_code
_entity_poly.pdbx_strand_id
1 'polypeptide(L)'
;HTQGWIHCHSAATDASGIVKCVMDELIEYFENMKLPGKLRIALACCLNMCGAVHCSDIAILGVHRRPPRIDHANLRKVCEIPNVSASCPTAAIRPATVDGNPSVEVIEERCMFCGNC
;
A
#
# COMPACT_ATOMS: atom_id res chain seq x y z
N HIS A 1 3.68 6.79 -11.91
CA HIS A 1 3.17 6.58 -10.55
C HIS A 1 2.03 5.56 -10.53
N THR A 2 1.61 5.16 -9.35
CA THR A 2 0.50 4.24 -9.14
C THR A 2 -0.73 4.98 -8.61
N GLN A 3 -1.85 4.29 -8.42
CA GLN A 3 -3.13 4.93 -8.10
C GLN A 3 -3.19 5.57 -6.71
N GLY A 4 -2.42 5.05 -5.75
CA GLY A 4 -2.41 5.60 -4.39
C GLY A 4 -3.76 5.52 -3.69
N TRP A 5 -4.02 6.44 -2.78
CA TRP A 5 -5.26 6.44 -1.98
C TRP A 5 -6.54 6.77 -2.77
N ILE A 6 -6.42 7.25 -4.00
CA ILE A 6 -7.59 7.60 -4.82
C ILE A 6 -8.39 6.34 -5.19
N HIS A 7 -7.70 5.28 -5.66
CA HIS A 7 -8.34 4.07 -6.17
C HIS A 7 -7.79 2.76 -5.60
N CYS A 8 -6.72 2.79 -4.82
CA CYS A 8 -6.07 1.57 -4.35
C CYS A 8 -6.29 1.36 -2.85
N HIS A 9 -7.04 0.32 -2.48
CA HIS A 9 -7.31 0.00 -1.07
C HIS A 9 -6.06 -0.41 -0.29
N SER A 10 -5.03 -0.95 -0.95
CA SER A 10 -3.78 -1.40 -0.30
C SER A 10 -2.70 -0.33 -0.23
N ALA A 11 -2.97 0.89 -0.69
CA ALA A 11 -1.98 1.97 -0.70
C ALA A 11 -1.51 2.37 0.70
N ALA A 12 -0.20 2.44 0.88
CA ALA A 12 0.44 2.90 2.13
C ALA A 12 0.70 4.41 2.13
N THR A 13 0.72 5.04 0.97
CA THR A 13 0.98 6.48 0.80
C THR A 13 0.12 7.08 -0.30
N ASP A 14 -0.04 8.40 -0.25
CA ASP A 14 -0.66 9.18 -1.32
C ASP A 14 0.30 9.35 -2.50
N ALA A 15 0.10 8.55 -3.55
CA ALA A 15 0.95 8.61 -4.74
C ALA A 15 0.83 9.96 -5.46
N SER A 16 -0.38 10.47 -5.60
CA SER A 16 -0.64 11.72 -6.35
C SER A 16 0.02 12.93 -5.70
N GLY A 17 -0.06 13.06 -4.38
CA GLY A 17 0.55 14.16 -3.65
C GLY A 17 2.07 14.17 -3.75
N ILE A 18 2.71 13.01 -3.60
CA ILE A 18 4.17 12.90 -3.70
C ILE A 18 4.63 13.20 -5.13
N VAL A 19 3.96 12.64 -6.14
CA VAL A 19 4.28 12.92 -7.55
C VAL A 19 4.12 14.40 -7.85
N LYS A 20 3.06 15.03 -7.36
CA LYS A 20 2.86 16.48 -7.52
C LYS A 20 4.02 17.28 -6.95
N CYS A 21 4.45 16.98 -5.73
CA CYS A 21 5.59 17.67 -5.10
C CYS A 21 6.88 17.50 -5.92
N VAL A 22 7.18 16.28 -6.37
CA VAL A 22 8.37 16.00 -7.17
C VAL A 22 8.30 16.73 -8.52
N MET A 23 7.15 16.71 -9.18
CA MET A 23 6.96 17.37 -10.48
C MET A 23 7.05 18.89 -10.36
N ASP A 24 6.46 19.50 -9.33
CA ASP A 24 6.54 20.94 -9.12
C ASP A 24 7.98 21.41 -8.90
N GLU A 25 8.79 20.63 -8.18
CA GLU A 25 10.20 20.95 -7.95
C GLU A 25 11.06 20.76 -9.21
N LEU A 26 10.76 19.77 -10.02
CA LEU A 26 11.56 19.38 -11.18
C LEU A 26 11.01 19.88 -12.51
N ILE A 27 9.99 20.74 -12.51
CA ILE A 27 9.30 21.17 -13.74
C ILE A 27 10.25 21.78 -14.78
N GLU A 28 11.23 22.57 -14.35
CA GLU A 28 12.19 23.20 -15.24
C GLU A 28 13.03 22.19 -16.03
N TYR A 29 13.37 21.06 -15.40
CA TYR A 29 14.12 19.98 -16.08
C TYR A 29 13.27 19.26 -17.11
N PHE A 30 11.96 19.12 -16.88
CA PHE A 30 11.05 18.55 -17.84
C PHE A 30 10.81 19.47 -19.05
N GLU A 31 10.67 20.78 -18.83
CA GLU A 31 10.45 21.75 -19.89
C GLU A 31 11.69 21.96 -20.76
N ASN A 32 12.85 22.10 -20.13
CA ASN A 32 14.10 22.44 -20.82
C ASN A 32 14.87 21.23 -21.35
N MET A 33 14.61 20.03 -20.85
CA MET A 33 15.29 18.79 -21.20
C MET A 33 16.84 18.87 -21.17
N LYS A 34 17.40 19.59 -20.21
CA LYS A 34 18.84 19.90 -20.13
C LYS A 34 19.68 18.87 -19.37
N LEU A 35 19.14 17.70 -19.06
CA LEU A 35 19.90 16.65 -18.40
C LEU A 35 20.91 16.00 -19.34
N PRO A 36 22.12 15.63 -18.86
CA PRO A 36 23.12 14.97 -19.68
C PRO A 36 22.74 13.55 -20.13
N GLY A 37 21.74 12.96 -19.49
CA GLY A 37 21.17 11.65 -19.81
C GLY A 37 19.73 11.57 -19.38
N LYS A 38 19.03 10.52 -19.79
CA LYS A 38 17.65 10.27 -19.37
C LYS A 38 17.63 9.80 -17.91
N LEU A 39 16.76 10.38 -17.12
CA LEU A 39 16.49 9.98 -15.73
C LEU A 39 15.03 9.60 -15.58
N ARG A 40 14.77 8.43 -15.04
CA ARG A 40 13.42 7.94 -14.79
C ARG A 40 13.15 7.90 -13.29
N ILE A 41 12.10 8.57 -12.87
CA ILE A 41 11.61 8.55 -11.48
C ILE A 41 10.26 7.83 -11.48
N ALA A 42 10.11 6.84 -10.61
CA ALA A 42 8.86 6.11 -10.45
C ALA A 42 8.45 6.05 -8.98
N LEU A 43 7.14 6.03 -8.75
CA LEU A 43 6.55 5.91 -7.43
C LEU A 43 5.56 4.75 -7.39
N ALA A 44 5.68 3.90 -6.37
CA ALA A 44 4.67 2.91 -6.01
C ALA A 44 4.09 3.20 -4.63
N CYS A 45 2.78 3.12 -4.50
CA CYS A 45 2.08 3.45 -3.26
C CYS A 45 2.20 2.39 -2.16
N CYS A 46 2.69 1.21 -2.44
CA CYS A 46 2.95 0.13 -1.50
C CYS A 46 4.03 -0.83 -2.04
N LEU A 47 4.41 -1.83 -1.23
CA LEU A 47 5.41 -2.85 -1.58
C LEU A 47 4.98 -3.81 -2.70
N ASN A 48 3.74 -3.76 -3.19
CA ASN A 48 3.35 -4.49 -4.39
C ASN A 48 4.01 -3.96 -5.66
N MET A 49 4.64 -2.79 -5.61
CA MET A 49 5.52 -2.24 -6.63
C MET A 49 4.90 -2.16 -8.02
N CYS A 50 3.65 -1.74 -8.10
CA CYS A 50 2.94 -1.56 -9.36
C CYS A 50 3.68 -0.57 -10.28
N GLY A 51 3.52 -0.74 -11.59
CA GLY A 51 4.17 0.13 -12.56
C GLY A 51 5.67 -0.11 -12.73
N ALA A 52 6.16 -1.30 -12.33
CA ALA A 52 7.57 -1.69 -12.46
C ALA A 52 8.55 -0.67 -11.86
N VAL A 53 8.23 -0.17 -10.67
CA VAL A 53 8.98 0.89 -9.99
C VAL A 53 10.47 0.57 -9.83
N HIS A 54 10.82 -0.70 -9.62
CA HIS A 54 12.23 -1.11 -9.49
C HIS A 54 13.01 -1.16 -10.80
N CYS A 55 12.38 -0.92 -11.93
CA CYS A 55 13.07 -0.74 -13.21
C CYS A 55 13.45 0.73 -13.47
N SER A 56 13.17 1.64 -12.53
CA SER A 56 13.47 3.06 -12.65
C SER A 56 14.80 3.41 -11.99
N ASP A 57 15.39 4.53 -12.40
CA ASP A 57 16.65 5.01 -11.83
C ASP A 57 16.47 5.48 -10.39
N ILE A 58 15.33 6.13 -10.11
CA ILE A 58 14.90 6.51 -8.75
C ILE A 58 13.54 5.88 -8.49
N ALA A 59 13.42 5.10 -7.42
CA ALA A 59 12.19 4.46 -7.00
C ALA A 59 11.75 4.99 -5.63
N ILE A 60 10.53 5.52 -5.58
CA ILE A 60 9.88 5.98 -4.34
C ILE A 60 8.80 4.98 -3.96
N LEU A 61 8.87 4.42 -2.76
CA LEU A 61 7.99 3.36 -2.30
C LEU A 61 7.24 3.76 -1.04
N GLY A 62 5.93 3.57 -1.04
CA GLY A 62 5.13 3.55 0.17
C GLY A 62 5.29 2.21 0.91
N VAL A 63 5.28 2.24 2.23
CA VAL A 63 5.46 1.05 3.06
C VAL A 63 4.47 1.04 4.22
N HIS A 64 3.70 -0.04 4.36
CA HIS A 64 2.97 -0.30 5.59
C HIS A 64 3.95 -0.73 6.68
N ARG A 65 3.96 -0.02 7.80
CA ARG A 65 4.96 -0.22 8.86
C ARG A 65 4.47 -1.04 10.04
N ARG A 66 3.19 -1.32 10.11
CA ARG A 66 2.55 -2.05 11.22
C ARG A 66 1.57 -3.07 10.69
N PRO A 67 1.38 -4.19 11.41
CA PRO A 67 0.28 -5.09 11.15
C PRO A 67 -1.07 -4.38 11.31
N PRO A 68 -2.13 -4.86 10.66
CA PRO A 68 -3.45 -4.27 10.81
C PRO A 68 -3.95 -4.45 12.25
N ARG A 69 -4.65 -3.45 12.75
CA ARG A 69 -5.41 -3.53 14.02
C ARG A 69 -6.86 -3.83 13.70
N ILE A 70 -7.44 -4.71 14.48
CA ILE A 70 -8.84 -5.13 14.32
C ILE A 70 -9.74 -4.33 15.25
N ASP A 71 -10.74 -3.68 14.66
CA ASP A 71 -11.87 -3.14 15.41
C ASP A 71 -12.97 -4.20 15.48
N HIS A 72 -12.95 -5.00 16.54
CA HIS A 72 -13.85 -6.13 16.72
C HIS A 72 -15.32 -5.73 16.79
N ALA A 73 -15.63 -4.51 17.23
CA ALA A 73 -17.00 -4.00 17.35
C ALA A 73 -17.63 -3.71 15.97
N ASN A 74 -16.82 -3.27 15.01
CA ASN A 74 -17.29 -2.85 13.71
C ASN A 74 -16.97 -3.85 12.58
N LEU A 75 -16.08 -4.81 12.82
CA LEU A 75 -15.62 -5.74 11.78
C LEU A 75 -16.77 -6.39 11.01
N ARG A 76 -17.76 -6.94 11.70
CA ARG A 76 -18.91 -7.63 11.09
C ARG A 76 -19.84 -6.73 10.29
N LYS A 77 -19.79 -5.42 10.52
CA LYS A 77 -20.62 -4.44 9.81
C LYS A 77 -20.04 -4.06 8.45
N VAL A 78 -18.73 -4.19 8.30
CA VAL A 78 -17.99 -3.68 7.12
C VAL A 78 -17.25 -4.77 6.36
N CYS A 79 -17.00 -5.92 6.98
CA CYS A 79 -16.22 -7.01 6.39
C CYS A 79 -16.90 -8.36 6.56
N GLU A 80 -16.70 -9.23 5.59
CA GLU A 80 -16.99 -10.66 5.71
C GLU A 80 -15.74 -11.40 6.17
N ILE A 81 -15.84 -12.10 7.31
CA ILE A 81 -14.70 -12.78 7.94
C ILE A 81 -14.00 -13.77 7.00
N PRO A 82 -14.73 -14.63 6.23
CA PRO A 82 -14.08 -15.53 5.28
C PRO A 82 -13.26 -14.82 4.21
N ASN A 83 -13.76 -13.69 3.70
CA ASN A 83 -13.07 -12.91 2.67
C ASN A 83 -11.81 -12.24 3.22
N VAL A 84 -11.89 -11.66 4.42
CA VAL A 84 -10.72 -11.04 5.09
C VAL A 84 -9.64 -12.09 5.35
N SER A 85 -10.01 -13.25 5.87
CA SER A 85 -9.06 -14.34 6.11
C SER A 85 -8.45 -14.88 4.82
N ALA A 86 -9.25 -15.05 3.78
CA ALA A 86 -8.80 -15.55 2.47
C ALA A 86 -7.91 -14.54 1.72
N SER A 87 -8.07 -13.25 1.96
CA SER A 87 -7.29 -12.21 1.31
C SER A 87 -5.82 -12.18 1.76
N CYS A 88 -5.51 -12.77 2.92
CA CYS A 88 -4.15 -12.75 3.45
C CYS A 88 -3.24 -13.80 2.79
N PRO A 89 -2.21 -13.39 2.00
CA PRO A 89 -1.37 -14.33 1.27
C PRO A 89 -0.48 -15.19 2.18
N THR A 90 -0.22 -14.74 3.42
CA THR A 90 0.62 -15.46 4.40
C THR A 90 -0.19 -16.17 5.49
N ALA A 91 -1.52 -16.17 5.38
CA ALA A 91 -2.41 -16.69 6.41
C ALA A 91 -2.13 -16.10 7.81
N ALA A 92 -1.79 -14.82 7.85
CA ALA A 92 -1.60 -14.08 9.09
C ALA A 92 -2.92 -13.75 9.79
N ILE A 93 -4.04 -13.72 9.05
CA ILE A 93 -5.37 -13.46 9.59
C ILE A 93 -6.11 -14.78 9.75
N ARG A 94 -6.58 -15.04 10.97
CA ARG A 94 -7.32 -16.25 11.30
C ARG A 94 -8.65 -15.93 11.96
N PRO A 95 -9.66 -16.77 11.75
CA PRO A 95 -10.91 -16.65 12.49
C PRO A 95 -10.66 -16.80 14.00
N ALA A 96 -11.27 -15.93 14.79
CA ALA A 96 -11.22 -15.95 16.24
C ALA A 96 -12.59 -15.57 16.82
N THR A 97 -12.81 -15.85 18.08
CA THR A 97 -14.02 -15.42 18.79
C THR A 97 -13.61 -14.45 19.90
N VAL A 98 -14.15 -13.24 19.84
CA VAL A 98 -13.90 -12.19 20.82
C VAL A 98 -15.23 -11.78 21.43
N ASP A 99 -15.32 -11.83 22.75
CA ASP A 99 -16.53 -11.50 23.52
C ASP A 99 -17.80 -12.26 23.03
N GLY A 100 -17.62 -13.53 22.65
CA GLY A 100 -18.70 -14.38 22.13
C GLY A 100 -19.14 -14.09 20.69
N ASN A 101 -18.52 -13.12 20.04
CA ASN A 101 -18.80 -12.77 18.65
C ASN A 101 -17.70 -13.28 17.70
N PRO A 102 -18.06 -13.77 16.50
CA PRO A 102 -17.08 -14.11 15.48
C PRO A 102 -16.29 -12.89 15.06
N SER A 103 -14.96 -13.03 15.04
CA SER A 103 -14.00 -11.99 14.68
C SER A 103 -12.78 -12.61 14.01
N VAL A 104 -11.71 -11.87 13.89
CA VAL A 104 -10.42 -12.35 13.41
C VAL A 104 -9.30 -11.91 14.34
N GLU A 105 -8.22 -12.67 14.34
CA GLU A 105 -6.97 -12.32 15.00
C GLU A 105 -5.86 -12.18 13.94
N VAL A 106 -4.85 -11.40 14.26
CA VAL A 106 -3.69 -11.19 13.39
C VAL A 106 -2.45 -11.81 14.04
N ILE A 107 -1.81 -12.74 13.34
CA ILE A 107 -0.52 -13.29 13.72
C ILE A 107 0.55 -12.37 13.15
N GLU A 108 1.05 -11.44 13.96
CA GLU A 108 1.94 -10.36 13.52
C GLU A 108 3.22 -10.89 12.85
N GLU A 109 3.78 -11.98 13.34
CA GLU A 109 5.00 -12.63 12.79
C GLU A 109 4.85 -13.10 11.35
N ARG A 110 3.61 -13.37 10.91
CA ARG A 110 3.30 -13.79 9.55
C ARG A 110 2.89 -12.66 8.63
N CYS A 111 2.66 -11.48 9.17
CA CYS A 111 2.23 -10.34 8.39
C CYS A 111 3.36 -9.85 7.46
N MET A 112 3.10 -9.81 6.16
CA MET A 112 4.05 -9.29 5.17
C MET A 112 3.79 -7.82 4.79
N PHE A 113 2.93 -7.13 5.50
CA PHE A 113 2.64 -5.69 5.32
C PHE A 113 2.17 -5.32 3.91
N CYS A 114 1.44 -6.20 3.24
CA CYS A 114 0.97 -5.96 1.88
C CYS A 114 -0.23 -5.02 1.79
N GLY A 115 -0.98 -4.82 2.88
CA GLY A 115 -2.17 -3.97 2.90
C GLY A 115 -3.40 -4.57 2.21
N ASN A 116 -3.40 -5.88 1.92
CA ASN A 116 -4.46 -6.52 1.15
C ASN A 116 -5.74 -6.77 1.98
N CYS A 117 -5.62 -6.84 3.28
CA CYS A 117 -6.75 -7.00 4.20
C CYS A 117 -7.47 -5.68 4.45
#